data_65d08bfe785f3816638cfd3a054a3bd1
#
_entry.id   65d08bfe785f3816638cfd3a054a3bd1
#
_cell.length_a   1.000
_cell.length_b   1.000
_cell.length_c   1.000
_cell.angle_alpha   90.00
_cell.angle_beta   90.00
_cell.angle_gamma   90.00
#
_symmetry.space_group_name_H-M   'P 1'
#
loop_
_entity.id
_entity.type
_entity.pdbx_description
1 polymer ?
#
loop_
_entity_poly.entity_id
_entity_poly.type
_entity_poly.pdbx_seq_one_letter_code
_entity_poly.pdbx_strand_id
1 'polypeptide(L)'
;MEKRQRPLSGRVETVKPRCDSTPCKSSILEEGNHKALKLPDNAQLEIVLHSDTETPVEENCFRCDSFLSSLSTTRFGRFLIWSPRLPSTHDVVSHNFCELPVGTVCVADVQFKGRGRSQNMWESPRGCLMFSFTIQMEDGRVVPLVQYVVCLAMTEAINDVCHKNGIPYLHVRIKWPNDLYLNGLKVGGILCTSTYRSKKFNVSAGIGLNIDNEQPTTCLNAVLQKLTSISCQLQREDILAAFFNKFEDLFDLFIDKGELPSPFYGIFLPK
;
A
#
# COMPACT_ATOMS: atom_id res chain seq x y z
N MET A 1 -9.71 -36.21 17.77
CA MET A 1 -9.58 -36.02 16.31
C MET A 1 -9.08 -34.62 16.05
N GLU A 2 -7.76 -34.42 16.05
CA GLU A 2 -7.11 -33.17 15.72
C GLU A 2 -7.20 -32.93 14.22
N LYS A 3 -7.93 -31.90 13.82
CA LYS A 3 -7.90 -31.40 12.43
C LYS A 3 -6.53 -30.78 12.19
N ARG A 4 -5.63 -31.50 11.53
CA ARG A 4 -4.42 -30.92 10.95
C ARG A 4 -4.84 -29.79 10.01
N GLN A 5 -4.59 -28.57 10.44
CA GLN A 5 -4.65 -27.41 9.55
C GLN A 5 -3.59 -27.61 8.46
N ARG A 6 -4.03 -27.66 7.20
CA ARG A 6 -3.11 -27.62 6.07
C ARG A 6 -2.33 -26.31 6.11
N PRO A 7 -1.01 -26.31 5.86
CA PRO A 7 -0.26 -25.06 5.76
C PRO A 7 -0.89 -24.19 4.66
N LEU A 8 -1.11 -22.91 4.98
CA LEU A 8 -1.57 -21.91 4.03
C LEU A 8 -0.47 -21.73 2.98
N SER A 9 -0.61 -22.33 1.82
CA SER A 9 0.23 -22.05 0.67
C SER A 9 -0.14 -20.68 0.10
N GLY A 10 0.35 -19.62 0.74
CA GLY A 10 0.31 -18.27 0.20
C GLY A 10 1.50 -18.09 -0.74
N ARG A 11 1.24 -18.01 -2.04
CA ARG A 11 2.26 -17.69 -3.04
C ARG A 11 2.49 -16.19 -2.99
N VAL A 12 3.70 -15.76 -2.63
CA VAL A 12 4.11 -14.36 -2.66
C VAL A 12 5.00 -14.18 -3.87
N GLU A 13 4.64 -13.27 -4.75
CA GLU A 13 5.39 -12.97 -5.96
C GLU A 13 6.15 -11.66 -5.77
N THR A 14 7.43 -11.65 -6.14
CA THR A 14 8.26 -10.46 -6.13
C THR A 14 8.62 -10.09 -7.55
N VAL A 15 8.43 -8.83 -7.91
CA VAL A 15 8.82 -8.30 -9.22
C VAL A 15 10.12 -7.54 -9.08
N LYS A 16 11.16 -7.91 -9.86
CA LYS A 16 12.43 -7.18 -9.88
C LYS A 16 12.22 -5.75 -10.39
N PRO A 17 12.85 -4.73 -9.78
CA PRO A 17 12.84 -3.38 -10.32
C PRO A 17 13.51 -3.37 -11.70
N ARG A 18 12.90 -2.72 -12.67
CA ARG A 18 13.59 -2.31 -13.90
C ARG A 18 14.65 -1.28 -13.52
N CYS A 19 15.89 -1.64 -13.59
CA CYS A 19 17.02 -0.74 -13.37
C CYS A 19 17.76 -0.52 -14.69
N ASP A 20 17.61 0.65 -15.27
CA ASP A 20 18.35 1.07 -16.47
C ASP A 20 19.69 1.70 -16.07
N SER A 21 20.54 1.14 -15.28
CA SER A 21 21.94 1.61 -15.17
C SER A 21 22.67 1.45 -13.82
N THR A 22 22.22 0.62 -12.88
CA THR A 22 23.16 0.18 -11.83
C THR A 22 22.70 -1.16 -11.22
N PRO A 23 23.54 -2.16 -11.03
CA PRO A 23 23.14 -3.39 -10.39
C PRO A 23 22.89 -3.11 -8.91
N CYS A 24 21.63 -2.91 -8.55
CA CYS A 24 21.22 -2.97 -7.15
C CYS A 24 21.45 -4.42 -6.71
N LYS A 25 22.46 -4.64 -5.89
CA LYS A 25 22.70 -5.92 -5.23
C LYS A 25 21.54 -6.17 -4.26
N SER A 26 20.44 -6.69 -4.76
CA SER A 26 19.38 -7.26 -3.92
C SER A 26 19.87 -8.61 -3.43
N SER A 27 20.50 -8.62 -2.27
CA SER A 27 20.95 -9.83 -1.55
C SER A 27 19.80 -10.76 -1.11
N ILE A 28 18.57 -10.51 -1.58
CA ILE A 28 17.39 -11.25 -1.17
C ILE A 28 17.11 -12.45 -2.09
N LEU A 29 17.52 -12.39 -3.35
CA LEU A 29 17.25 -13.43 -4.34
C LEU A 29 18.51 -13.73 -5.14
N GLU A 30 19.43 -14.47 -4.55
CA GLU A 30 20.41 -15.25 -5.32
C GLU A 30 19.73 -16.54 -5.78
N GLU A 31 19.97 -16.94 -7.02
CA GLU A 31 19.45 -18.17 -7.61
C GLU A 31 19.64 -19.36 -6.67
N GLY A 32 18.54 -19.99 -6.27
CA GLY A 32 18.51 -21.20 -5.43
C GLY A 32 18.21 -21.04 -3.94
N ASN A 33 18.03 -19.81 -3.41
CA ASN A 33 17.65 -19.60 -2.01
C ASN A 33 16.19 -19.07 -1.91
N HIS A 34 15.24 -19.96 -1.71
CA HIS A 34 13.87 -19.61 -1.37
C HIS A 34 13.85 -18.95 0.02
N LYS A 35 13.75 -17.64 0.07
CA LYS A 35 13.67 -16.92 1.33
C LYS A 35 12.22 -16.87 1.78
N ALA A 36 11.93 -17.40 2.95
CA ALA A 36 10.60 -17.35 3.54
C ALA A 36 10.42 -16.07 4.35
N LEU A 37 9.30 -15.36 4.16
CA LEU A 37 8.89 -14.25 5.00
C LEU A 37 8.18 -14.75 6.25
N LYS A 38 8.45 -14.11 7.37
CA LYS A 38 7.84 -14.43 8.66
C LYS A 38 6.46 -13.79 8.78
N LEU A 39 5.53 -14.54 9.34
CA LEU A 39 4.22 -14.06 9.73
C LEU A 39 3.99 -14.27 11.23
N PRO A 40 2.97 -13.61 11.84
CA PRO A 40 2.51 -13.98 13.17
C PRO A 40 2.22 -15.47 13.26
N ASP A 41 2.28 -16.04 14.47
CA ASP A 41 2.04 -17.45 14.77
C ASP A 41 3.08 -18.43 14.16
N ASN A 42 4.32 -17.93 13.89
CA ASN A 42 5.41 -18.70 13.26
C ASN A 42 5.07 -19.27 11.87
N ALA A 43 4.05 -18.76 11.21
CA ALA A 43 3.77 -19.07 9.83
C ALA A 43 4.82 -18.42 8.90
N GLN A 44 5.07 -19.05 7.77
CA GLN A 44 6.03 -18.57 6.77
C GLN A 44 5.35 -18.46 5.40
N LEU A 45 5.77 -17.48 4.62
CA LEU A 45 5.38 -17.30 3.23
C LEU A 45 6.61 -17.51 2.36
N GLU A 46 6.49 -18.38 1.38
CA GLU A 46 7.51 -18.56 0.35
C GLU A 46 7.43 -17.43 -0.68
N ILE A 47 8.60 -16.90 -1.07
CA ILE A 47 8.71 -15.90 -2.12
C ILE A 47 9.08 -16.61 -3.42
N VAL A 48 8.28 -16.38 -4.47
CA VAL A 48 8.54 -16.86 -5.82
C VAL A 48 8.67 -15.65 -6.75
N LEU A 49 9.64 -15.68 -7.66
CA LEU A 49 9.78 -14.61 -8.65
C LEU A 49 8.62 -14.67 -9.66
N HIS A 50 8.13 -13.50 -10.03
CA HIS A 50 7.01 -13.39 -11.00
C HIS A 50 7.34 -14.03 -12.35
N SER A 51 8.63 -13.93 -12.80
CA SER A 51 9.11 -14.59 -14.02
C SER A 51 8.99 -16.12 -14.01
N ASP A 52 8.88 -16.73 -12.84
CA ASP A 52 8.93 -18.19 -12.68
C ASP A 52 7.51 -18.79 -12.52
N THR A 53 6.47 -17.96 -12.71
CA THR A 53 5.08 -18.39 -12.52
C THR A 53 4.37 -18.56 -13.85
N GLU A 54 3.94 -19.79 -14.15
CA GLU A 54 3.07 -20.13 -15.29
C GLU A 54 1.56 -20.05 -14.94
N THR A 55 1.19 -19.48 -13.79
CA THR A 55 -0.21 -19.50 -13.36
C THR A 55 -1.06 -18.51 -14.14
N PRO A 56 -2.25 -18.94 -14.63
CA PRO A 56 -3.22 -18.03 -15.23
C PRO A 56 -3.59 -16.94 -14.20
N VAL A 57 -3.50 -15.69 -14.61
CA VAL A 57 -3.94 -14.55 -13.79
C VAL A 57 -5.46 -14.66 -13.68
N GLU A 58 -5.98 -14.88 -12.46
CA GLU A 58 -7.43 -14.81 -12.23
C GLU A 58 -7.96 -13.44 -12.63
N GLU A 59 -9.16 -13.39 -13.18
CA GLU A 59 -9.88 -12.14 -13.41
C GLU A 59 -9.95 -11.35 -12.08
N ASN A 60 -9.62 -10.05 -12.13
CA ASN A 60 -9.57 -9.12 -10.99
C ASN A 60 -8.39 -9.25 -10.02
N CYS A 61 -7.31 -9.93 -10.37
CA CYS A 61 -6.04 -9.83 -9.64
C CYS A 61 -5.36 -8.48 -9.86
N PHE A 62 -4.52 -8.07 -8.90
CA PHE A 62 -3.68 -6.88 -9.05
C PHE A 62 -2.66 -7.07 -10.17
N ARG A 63 -2.62 -6.14 -11.11
CA ARG A 63 -1.77 -6.18 -12.31
C ARG A 63 -0.41 -5.55 -12.02
N CYS A 64 0.55 -6.35 -11.58
CA CYS A 64 1.88 -5.91 -11.19
C CYS A 64 2.58 -5.09 -12.30
N ASP A 65 2.53 -5.54 -13.55
CA ASP A 65 3.17 -4.86 -14.68
C ASP A 65 2.55 -3.48 -14.98
N SER A 66 1.23 -3.35 -14.86
CA SER A 66 0.53 -2.07 -15.01
C SER A 66 0.98 -1.07 -13.95
N PHE A 67 1.08 -1.50 -12.70
CA PHE A 67 1.61 -0.68 -11.61
C PHE A 67 3.04 -0.24 -11.87
N LEU A 68 3.95 -1.18 -12.14
CA LEU A 68 5.38 -0.90 -12.31
C LEU A 68 5.67 -0.01 -13.51
N SER A 69 4.90 -0.15 -14.62
CA SER A 69 5.07 0.67 -15.80
C SER A 69 4.64 2.13 -15.59
N SER A 70 3.72 2.38 -14.64
CA SER A 70 3.21 3.72 -14.30
C SER A 70 4.01 4.39 -13.17
N LEU A 71 4.99 3.67 -12.60
CA LEU A 71 5.79 4.16 -11.47
C LEU A 71 6.99 4.98 -11.94
N SER A 72 7.11 6.23 -11.46
CA SER A 72 8.23 7.13 -11.77
C SER A 72 9.19 7.36 -10.60
N THR A 73 8.96 6.74 -9.46
CA THR A 73 9.78 6.86 -8.24
C THR A 73 11.19 6.28 -8.40
N THR A 74 12.09 6.69 -7.53
CA THR A 74 13.46 6.14 -7.44
C THR A 74 13.64 5.18 -6.27
N ARG A 75 12.81 5.28 -5.23
CA ARG A 75 12.93 4.52 -3.96
C ARG A 75 11.70 3.71 -3.63
N PHE A 76 10.53 4.36 -3.58
CA PHE A 76 9.31 3.74 -3.09
C PHE A 76 8.56 2.96 -4.16
N GLY A 77 8.03 1.79 -3.80
CA GLY A 77 7.25 0.94 -4.72
C GLY A 77 8.07 0.16 -5.74
N ARG A 78 9.41 0.34 -5.77
CA ARG A 78 10.30 -0.33 -6.76
C ARG A 78 10.49 -1.82 -6.50
N PHE A 79 10.30 -2.24 -5.27
CA PHE A 79 10.29 -3.66 -4.89
C PHE A 79 8.87 -4.02 -4.45
N LEU A 80 8.21 -4.86 -5.24
CA LEU A 80 6.82 -5.25 -5.04
C LEU A 80 6.74 -6.71 -4.59
N ILE A 81 5.99 -6.92 -3.51
CA ILE A 81 5.52 -8.22 -3.05
C ILE A 81 4.02 -8.24 -3.28
N TRP A 82 3.51 -9.20 -4.06
CA TRP A 82 2.08 -9.35 -4.28
C TRP A 82 1.62 -10.76 -3.92
N SER A 83 0.41 -10.85 -3.42
CA SER A 83 -0.25 -12.14 -3.18
C SER A 83 -1.77 -11.99 -3.36
N PRO A 84 -2.43 -12.97 -3.97
CA PRO A 84 -3.89 -12.96 -4.09
C PRO A 84 -4.57 -13.00 -2.71
N ARG A 85 -3.90 -13.55 -1.69
CA ARG A 85 -4.48 -13.66 -0.35
C ARG A 85 -3.41 -13.70 0.75
N LEU A 86 -3.51 -12.76 1.69
CA LEU A 86 -2.63 -12.67 2.87
C LEU A 86 -3.45 -12.51 4.15
N PRO A 87 -2.88 -12.86 5.31
CA PRO A 87 -3.46 -12.44 6.59
C PRO A 87 -3.52 -10.92 6.67
N SER A 88 -2.39 -10.26 6.47
CA SER A 88 -2.24 -8.80 6.54
C SER A 88 -0.96 -8.39 5.81
N THR A 89 -1.05 -7.42 4.90
CA THR A 89 0.13 -6.80 4.25
C THR A 89 1.01 -6.09 5.27
N HIS A 90 0.38 -5.50 6.31
CA HIS A 90 1.10 -4.81 7.38
C HIS A 90 1.96 -5.77 8.20
N ASP A 91 1.45 -6.96 8.50
CA ASP A 91 2.22 -7.98 9.23
C ASP A 91 3.42 -8.47 8.41
N VAL A 92 3.24 -8.69 7.11
CA VAL A 92 4.34 -9.07 6.22
C VAL A 92 5.46 -8.02 6.28
N VAL A 93 5.12 -6.74 6.10
CA VAL A 93 6.09 -5.65 6.08
C VAL A 93 6.75 -5.43 7.44
N SER A 94 5.96 -5.39 8.52
CA SER A 94 6.47 -5.05 9.85
C SER A 94 7.36 -6.14 10.46
N HIS A 95 7.02 -7.42 10.26
CA HIS A 95 7.81 -8.53 10.80
C HIS A 95 9.11 -8.78 10.02
N ASN A 96 9.16 -8.35 8.76
CA ASN A 96 10.31 -8.57 7.89
C ASN A 96 11.04 -7.28 7.51
N PHE A 97 10.80 -6.18 8.22
CA PHE A 97 11.32 -4.87 7.87
C PHE A 97 12.85 -4.87 7.64
N CYS A 98 13.59 -5.54 8.49
CA CYS A 98 15.06 -5.57 8.41
C CYS A 98 15.60 -6.45 7.27
N GLU A 99 14.75 -7.26 6.68
CA GLU A 99 15.08 -8.19 5.61
C GLU A 99 14.64 -7.66 4.24
N LEU A 100 13.77 -6.65 4.24
CA LEU A 100 13.24 -6.01 3.03
C LEU A 100 13.98 -4.71 2.72
N PRO A 101 14.19 -4.37 1.45
CA PRO A 101 14.66 -3.04 1.06
C PRO A 101 13.71 -1.94 1.57
N VAL A 102 14.25 -0.78 1.95
CA VAL A 102 13.44 0.40 2.26
C VAL A 102 12.69 0.82 0.99
N GLY A 103 11.40 1.13 1.13
CA GLY A 103 10.52 1.43 -0.01
C GLY A 103 9.82 0.19 -0.60
N THR A 104 10.07 -1.02 -0.04
CA THR A 104 9.32 -2.23 -0.43
C THR A 104 7.83 -2.03 -0.19
N VAL A 105 7.01 -2.41 -1.16
CA VAL A 105 5.55 -2.46 -1.06
C VAL A 105 5.04 -3.90 -1.09
N CYS A 106 4.13 -4.22 -0.18
CA CYS A 106 3.38 -5.47 -0.16
C CYS A 106 1.91 -5.18 -0.47
N VAL A 107 1.35 -5.85 -1.48
CA VAL A 107 -0.05 -5.71 -1.94
C VAL A 107 -0.76 -7.05 -1.77
N ALA A 108 -2.04 -7.02 -1.41
CA ALA A 108 -2.90 -8.21 -1.39
C ALA A 108 -4.25 -7.91 -2.03
N ASP A 109 -4.79 -8.86 -2.81
CA ASP A 109 -6.15 -8.75 -3.35
C ASP A 109 -7.19 -8.95 -2.24
N VAL A 110 -6.91 -9.83 -1.28
CA VAL A 110 -7.76 -10.10 -0.12
C VAL A 110 -6.92 -10.24 1.14
N GLN A 111 -7.35 -9.60 2.23
CA GLN A 111 -6.81 -9.84 3.56
C GLN A 111 -7.89 -10.49 4.44
N PHE A 112 -7.52 -11.51 5.23
CA PHE A 112 -8.45 -12.21 6.12
C PHE A 112 -8.19 -11.96 7.61
N LYS A 113 -7.13 -11.20 7.96
CA LYS A 113 -6.81 -10.69 9.29
C LYS A 113 -6.31 -9.25 9.19
N GLY A 114 -6.94 -8.43 8.32
CA GLY A 114 -6.56 -7.03 8.12
C GLY A 114 -6.59 -6.25 9.45
N ARG A 115 -5.62 -5.36 9.63
CA ARG A 115 -5.44 -4.61 10.88
C ARG A 115 -5.80 -3.14 10.73
N GLY A 116 -6.54 -2.63 11.70
CA GLY A 116 -6.71 -1.20 11.97
C GLY A 116 -6.02 -0.80 13.28
N ARG A 117 -6.22 0.45 13.70
CA ARG A 117 -5.72 0.95 15.00
C ARG A 117 -6.49 0.29 16.17
N SER A 118 -5.83 0.25 17.34
CA SER A 118 -6.45 -0.23 18.59
C SER A 118 -7.07 -1.62 18.47
N GLN A 119 -6.41 -2.53 17.75
CA GLN A 119 -6.86 -3.91 17.52
C GLN A 119 -8.16 -4.05 16.70
N ASN A 120 -8.66 -2.97 16.08
CA ASN A 120 -9.77 -3.05 15.17
C ASN A 120 -9.38 -3.92 13.95
N MET A 121 -10.36 -4.73 13.50
CA MET A 121 -10.20 -5.46 12.25
C MET A 121 -10.56 -4.56 11.07
N TRP A 122 -9.83 -4.71 9.96
CA TRP A 122 -10.14 -4.08 8.70
C TRP A 122 -10.65 -5.14 7.73
N GLU A 123 -11.90 -5.01 7.33
CA GLU A 123 -12.46 -5.88 6.28
C GLU A 123 -11.87 -5.52 4.93
N SER A 124 -11.41 -6.53 4.23
CA SER A 124 -10.63 -6.37 3.00
C SER A 124 -11.18 -7.28 1.90
N PRO A 125 -12.41 -7.03 1.40
CA PRO A 125 -12.96 -7.79 0.30
C PRO A 125 -12.22 -7.46 -1.02
N ARG A 126 -12.48 -8.26 -2.05
CA ARG A 126 -12.01 -7.96 -3.41
C ARG A 126 -12.50 -6.57 -3.85
N GLY A 127 -11.68 -5.88 -4.64
CA GLY A 127 -11.96 -4.50 -5.08
C GLY A 127 -11.38 -3.42 -4.18
N CYS A 128 -10.98 -3.76 -2.93
CA CYS A 128 -10.17 -2.87 -2.11
C CYS A 128 -8.72 -2.81 -2.60
N LEU A 129 -8.08 -1.66 -2.46
CA LEU A 129 -6.63 -1.54 -2.54
C LEU A 129 -6.05 -1.69 -1.14
N MET A 130 -5.36 -2.80 -0.90
CA MET A 130 -4.73 -3.15 0.35
C MET A 130 -3.24 -3.27 0.17
N PHE A 131 -2.48 -2.36 0.77
CA PHE A 131 -1.03 -2.41 0.70
C PHE A 131 -0.36 -1.88 1.96
N SER A 132 0.89 -2.27 2.14
CA SER A 132 1.76 -1.74 3.18
C SER A 132 3.17 -1.57 2.64
N PHE A 133 3.92 -0.59 3.14
CA PHE A 133 5.26 -0.33 2.65
C PHE A 133 6.22 0.11 3.77
N THR A 134 7.52 0.02 3.48
CA THR A 134 8.60 0.34 4.43
C THR A 134 9.11 1.76 4.22
N ILE A 135 9.27 2.50 5.33
CA ILE A 135 9.87 3.84 5.39
C ILE A 135 10.94 3.81 6.47
N GLN A 136 12.07 4.46 6.24
CA GLN A 136 13.10 4.62 7.27
C GLN A 136 13.36 6.10 7.52
N MET A 137 13.42 6.48 8.80
CA MET A 137 13.61 7.88 9.26
C MET A 137 14.68 7.94 10.36
N GLU A 138 15.34 9.10 10.47
CA GLU A 138 16.36 9.32 11.48
C GLU A 138 15.85 10.21 12.63
N ASP A 139 15.00 11.20 12.33
CA ASP A 139 14.45 12.12 13.33
C ASP A 139 13.12 11.60 13.92
N GLY A 140 13.19 11.14 15.17
CA GLY A 140 12.02 10.64 15.89
C GLY A 140 10.93 11.69 16.17
N ARG A 141 11.27 12.98 16.14
CA ARG A 141 10.31 14.08 16.42
C ARG A 141 9.25 14.16 15.34
N VAL A 142 9.61 13.86 14.09
CA VAL A 142 8.72 13.95 12.93
C VAL A 142 8.07 12.60 12.54
N VAL A 143 8.53 11.47 13.12
CA VAL A 143 7.94 10.14 12.86
C VAL A 143 6.42 10.12 13.04
N PRO A 144 5.81 10.71 14.08
CA PRO A 144 4.35 10.71 14.24
C PRO A 144 3.61 11.46 13.11
N LEU A 145 4.29 12.33 12.37
CA LEU A 145 3.71 13.13 11.31
C LEU A 145 3.66 12.39 9.97
N VAL A 146 4.43 11.30 9.80
CA VAL A 146 4.49 10.57 8.53
C VAL A 146 3.12 10.05 8.07
N GLN A 147 2.25 9.67 9.01
CA GLN A 147 0.89 9.23 8.67
C GLN A 147 0.08 10.30 7.92
N TYR A 148 0.36 11.58 8.19
CA TYR A 148 -0.31 12.69 7.52
C TYR A 148 0.23 12.90 6.11
N VAL A 149 1.54 12.70 5.91
CA VAL A 149 2.14 12.70 4.56
C VAL A 149 1.53 11.58 3.72
N VAL A 150 1.36 10.39 4.30
CA VAL A 150 0.68 9.26 3.65
C VAL A 150 -0.78 9.59 3.30
N CYS A 151 -1.53 10.21 4.23
CA CYS A 151 -2.91 10.64 3.96
C CYS A 151 -2.99 11.65 2.81
N LEU A 152 -2.11 12.66 2.82
CA LEU A 152 -2.04 13.70 1.80
C LEU A 152 -1.69 13.09 0.44
N ALA A 153 -0.64 12.26 0.38
CA ALA A 153 -0.24 11.58 -0.85
C ALA A 153 -1.39 10.77 -1.46
N MET A 154 -2.19 10.09 -0.63
CA MET A 154 -3.33 9.31 -1.11
C MET A 154 -4.45 10.20 -1.67
N THR A 155 -4.77 11.30 -1.01
CA THR A 155 -5.80 12.22 -1.52
C THR A 155 -5.37 12.90 -2.82
N GLU A 156 -4.11 13.30 -2.93
CA GLU A 156 -3.56 13.87 -4.16
C GLU A 156 -3.47 12.83 -5.29
N ALA A 157 -3.11 11.59 -4.98
CA ALA A 157 -3.08 10.51 -5.96
C ALA A 157 -4.45 10.24 -6.58
N ILE A 158 -5.50 10.20 -5.77
CA ILE A 158 -6.87 10.01 -6.26
C ILE A 158 -7.25 11.17 -7.20
N ASN A 159 -6.96 12.41 -6.83
CA ASN A 159 -7.24 13.57 -7.66
C ASN A 159 -6.43 13.57 -8.97
N ASP A 160 -5.16 13.15 -8.92
CA ASP A 160 -4.29 13.06 -10.08
C ASP A 160 -4.80 12.03 -11.10
N VAL A 161 -5.26 10.86 -10.61
CA VAL A 161 -5.89 9.85 -11.48
C VAL A 161 -7.21 10.35 -12.06
N CYS A 162 -8.03 11.04 -11.28
CA CYS A 162 -9.26 11.67 -11.80
C CYS A 162 -8.94 12.69 -12.91
N HIS A 163 -7.94 13.55 -12.69
CA HIS A 163 -7.51 14.54 -13.67
C HIS A 163 -7.01 13.88 -14.97
N LYS A 164 -6.13 12.89 -14.87
CA LYS A 164 -5.58 12.16 -16.02
C LYS A 164 -6.65 11.48 -16.88
N ASN A 165 -7.71 10.99 -16.23
CA ASN A 165 -8.82 10.33 -16.91
C ASN A 165 -9.92 11.31 -17.37
N GLY A 166 -9.79 12.61 -17.14
CA GLY A 166 -10.79 13.61 -17.50
C GLY A 166 -12.13 13.43 -16.77
N ILE A 167 -12.12 12.87 -15.56
CA ILE A 167 -13.31 12.61 -14.74
C ILE A 167 -13.39 13.58 -13.56
N PRO A 168 -14.58 13.78 -12.97
CA PRO A 168 -14.75 14.68 -11.84
C PRO A 168 -13.88 14.31 -10.63
N TYR A 169 -13.35 15.31 -9.94
CA TYR A 169 -12.62 15.09 -8.69
C TYR A 169 -13.51 14.45 -7.62
N LEU A 170 -12.96 13.45 -6.99
CA LEU A 170 -13.53 12.86 -5.78
C LEU A 170 -12.98 13.63 -4.58
N HIS A 171 -13.79 14.45 -3.96
CA HIS A 171 -13.38 15.27 -2.82
C HIS A 171 -13.17 14.42 -1.55
N VAL A 172 -12.16 13.54 -1.61
CA VAL A 172 -11.76 12.74 -0.43
C VAL A 172 -11.17 13.67 0.61
N ARG A 173 -11.64 13.55 1.84
CA ARG A 173 -11.23 14.36 3.00
C ARG A 173 -10.55 13.49 4.05
N ILE A 174 -9.63 14.07 4.78
CA ILE A 174 -8.95 13.41 5.89
C ILE A 174 -9.71 13.70 7.17
N LYS A 175 -10.18 12.64 7.85
CA LYS A 175 -10.66 12.74 9.22
C LYS A 175 -9.53 12.38 10.16
N TRP A 176 -9.13 13.36 10.95
CA TRP A 176 -8.07 13.17 11.93
C TRP A 176 -8.34 11.94 12.82
N PRO A 177 -7.31 11.11 13.12
CA PRO A 177 -5.90 11.31 12.70
C PRO A 177 -5.51 10.56 11.41
N ASN A 178 -6.30 9.63 10.88
CA ASN A 178 -5.80 8.67 9.89
C ASN A 178 -6.88 8.06 8.97
N ASP A 179 -8.07 8.61 8.94
CA ASP A 179 -9.17 8.07 8.15
C ASP A 179 -9.45 8.92 6.91
N LEU A 180 -9.80 8.26 5.80
CA LEU A 180 -10.21 8.88 4.55
C LEU A 180 -11.74 8.78 4.40
N TYR A 181 -12.37 9.90 4.10
CA TYR A 181 -13.81 10.04 3.97
C TYR A 181 -14.21 10.61 2.62
N LEU A 182 -15.30 10.12 2.07
CA LEU A 182 -15.95 10.62 0.87
C LEU A 182 -17.45 10.73 1.13
N ASN A 183 -18.03 11.93 0.92
CA ASN A 183 -19.44 12.20 1.17
C ASN A 183 -19.94 11.77 2.57
N GLY A 184 -19.11 12.00 3.59
CA GLY A 184 -19.43 11.65 4.98
C GLY A 184 -19.28 10.17 5.35
N LEU A 185 -18.89 9.30 4.41
CA LEU A 185 -18.65 7.88 4.63
C LEU A 185 -17.16 7.56 4.59
N LYS A 186 -16.72 6.64 5.44
CA LYS A 186 -15.33 6.18 5.46
C LYS A 186 -15.05 5.33 4.24
N VAL A 187 -14.03 5.73 3.45
CA VAL A 187 -13.57 4.99 2.26
C VAL A 187 -12.16 4.44 2.43
N GLY A 188 -11.44 4.84 3.47
CA GLY A 188 -10.09 4.35 3.68
C GLY A 188 -9.55 4.64 5.07
N GLY A 189 -8.40 4.07 5.37
CA GLY A 189 -7.69 4.29 6.62
C GLY A 189 -6.21 3.95 6.51
N ILE A 190 -5.40 4.61 7.34
CA ILE A 190 -3.94 4.47 7.38
C ILE A 190 -3.54 3.94 8.76
N LEU A 191 -2.63 2.98 8.79
CA LEU A 191 -2.01 2.44 9.99
C LEU A 191 -0.49 2.56 9.87
N CYS A 192 0.12 3.45 10.64
CA CYS A 192 1.57 3.53 10.75
C CYS A 192 2.03 2.97 12.09
N THR A 193 2.99 2.06 12.06
CA THR A 193 3.70 1.56 13.25
C THR A 193 5.20 1.80 13.07
N SER A 194 5.90 2.03 14.15
CA SER A 194 7.35 2.26 14.09
C SER A 194 8.10 1.46 15.15
N THR A 195 9.31 1.05 14.81
CA THR A 195 10.27 0.45 15.73
C THR A 195 11.60 1.19 15.62
N TYR A 196 12.30 1.37 16.75
CA TYR A 196 13.61 1.98 16.75
C TYR A 196 14.69 0.91 16.80
N ARG A 197 15.55 0.89 15.78
CA ARG A 197 16.65 -0.08 15.68
C ARG A 197 17.84 0.53 14.94
N SER A 198 19.04 0.26 15.41
CA SER A 198 20.29 0.72 14.76
C SER A 198 20.30 2.23 14.50
N LYS A 199 19.84 3.03 15.49
CA LYS A 199 19.74 4.50 15.43
C LYS A 199 18.79 5.04 14.36
N LYS A 200 17.88 4.24 13.85
CA LYS A 200 16.88 4.64 12.86
C LYS A 200 15.48 4.17 13.28
N PHE A 201 14.48 4.90 12.84
CA PHE A 201 13.07 4.54 12.97
C PHE A 201 12.63 3.80 11.73
N ASN A 202 12.25 2.54 11.89
CA ASN A 202 11.68 1.70 10.87
C ASN A 202 10.17 1.83 10.96
N VAL A 203 9.56 2.48 9.96
CA VAL A 203 8.12 2.74 9.91
C VAL A 203 7.48 1.82 8.87
N SER A 204 6.47 1.07 9.29
CA SER A 204 5.60 0.29 8.41
C SER A 204 4.28 1.04 8.26
N ALA A 205 3.97 1.50 7.05
CA ALA A 205 2.73 2.17 6.73
C ALA A 205 1.80 1.23 5.98
N GLY A 206 0.63 0.95 6.54
CA GLY A 206 -0.44 0.16 5.94
C GLY A 206 -1.61 1.04 5.54
N ILE A 207 -2.14 0.82 4.34
CA ILE A 207 -3.26 1.56 3.77
C ILE A 207 -4.33 0.59 3.29
N GLY A 208 -5.59 0.89 3.67
CA GLY A 208 -6.77 0.26 3.10
C GLY A 208 -7.64 1.33 2.43
N LEU A 209 -8.00 1.13 1.16
CA LEU A 209 -8.83 2.03 0.39
C LEU A 209 -9.90 1.27 -0.38
N ASN A 210 -11.16 1.66 -0.21
CA ASN A 210 -12.30 1.11 -0.93
C ASN A 210 -12.36 1.73 -2.33
N ILE A 211 -12.03 0.95 -3.36
CA ILE A 211 -12.03 1.42 -4.76
C ILE A 211 -13.23 0.89 -5.52
N ASP A 212 -13.44 -0.42 -5.50
CA ASP A 212 -14.47 -1.11 -6.29
C ASP A 212 -15.14 -2.27 -5.53
N ASN A 213 -15.28 -2.13 -4.22
CA ASN A 213 -15.90 -3.10 -3.34
C ASN A 213 -17.31 -2.64 -2.93
N GLU A 214 -18.26 -3.59 -2.86
CA GLU A 214 -19.65 -3.29 -2.49
C GLU A 214 -19.82 -3.02 -1.00
N GLN A 215 -19.04 -3.65 -0.16
CA GLN A 215 -19.13 -3.62 1.30
C GLN A 215 -17.76 -3.31 1.93
N PRO A 216 -17.68 -2.84 3.19
CA PRO A 216 -18.77 -2.62 4.18
C PRO A 216 -19.44 -1.25 4.08
N THR A 217 -18.93 -0.29 3.30
CA THR A 217 -19.48 1.07 3.23
C THR A 217 -19.71 1.49 1.78
N THR A 218 -18.98 2.51 1.31
CA THR A 218 -18.97 2.96 -0.08
C THR A 218 -17.56 2.81 -0.65
N CYS A 219 -17.43 2.92 -1.96
CA CYS A 219 -16.16 2.90 -2.66
C CYS A 219 -16.06 4.07 -3.66
N LEU A 220 -14.86 4.32 -4.15
CA LEU A 220 -14.61 5.44 -5.06
C LEU A 220 -15.40 5.29 -6.37
N ASN A 221 -15.42 4.09 -6.97
CA ASN A 221 -16.12 3.83 -8.22
C ASN A 221 -17.64 3.97 -8.08
N ALA A 222 -18.23 3.53 -6.97
CA ALA A 222 -19.66 3.70 -6.72
C ALA A 222 -20.08 5.18 -6.59
N VAL A 223 -19.21 6.03 -6.04
CA VAL A 223 -19.46 7.48 -5.98
C VAL A 223 -19.23 8.11 -7.35
N LEU A 224 -18.18 7.71 -8.07
CA LEU A 224 -17.88 8.22 -9.40
C LEU A 224 -19.03 7.95 -10.40
N GLN A 225 -19.61 6.75 -10.41
CA GLN A 225 -20.76 6.40 -11.24
C GLN A 225 -21.98 7.28 -11.01
N LYS A 226 -22.12 7.85 -9.79
CA LYS A 226 -23.21 8.79 -9.48
C LYS A 226 -22.91 10.22 -9.93
N LEU A 227 -21.64 10.57 -10.12
CA LEU A 227 -21.22 11.93 -10.48
C LEU A 227 -21.12 12.15 -11.99
N THR A 228 -20.93 11.09 -12.77
CA THR A 228 -20.73 11.19 -14.21
C THR A 228 -21.33 10.00 -14.94
N SER A 229 -21.79 10.23 -16.18
CA SER A 229 -22.22 9.19 -17.12
C SER A 229 -21.05 8.57 -17.90
N ILE A 230 -19.82 9.04 -17.69
CA ILE A 230 -18.63 8.50 -18.34
C ILE A 230 -18.39 7.10 -17.78
N SER A 231 -18.32 6.10 -18.66
CA SER A 231 -17.97 4.74 -18.26
C SER A 231 -16.45 4.66 -18.01
N CYS A 232 -16.03 5.09 -16.86
CA CYS A 232 -14.64 5.03 -16.39
C CYS A 232 -14.61 4.41 -15.00
N GLN A 233 -13.66 3.54 -14.77
CA GLN A 233 -13.38 2.93 -13.45
C GLN A 233 -11.95 3.25 -13.02
N LEU A 234 -11.81 3.69 -11.79
CA LEU A 234 -10.51 3.85 -11.14
C LEU A 234 -9.91 2.46 -10.90
N GLN A 235 -8.68 2.27 -11.34
CA GLN A 235 -7.95 1.02 -11.17
C GLN A 235 -7.03 1.10 -9.95
N ARG A 236 -6.88 -0.01 -9.24
CA ARG A 236 -6.03 -0.10 -8.04
C ARG A 236 -4.57 0.22 -8.36
N GLU A 237 -4.10 -0.27 -9.50
CA GLU A 237 -2.73 -0.10 -9.99
C GLU A 237 -2.39 1.37 -10.26
N ASP A 238 -3.33 2.09 -10.93
CA ASP A 238 -3.15 3.51 -11.27
C ASP A 238 -3.10 4.38 -10.01
N ILE A 239 -3.99 4.11 -9.04
CA ILE A 239 -4.00 4.82 -7.76
C ILE A 239 -2.73 4.51 -6.97
N LEU A 240 -2.27 3.26 -6.93
CA LEU A 240 -1.05 2.89 -6.21
C LEU A 240 0.19 3.52 -6.82
N ALA A 241 0.30 3.55 -8.15
CA ALA A 241 1.42 4.20 -8.83
C ALA A 241 1.40 5.72 -8.59
N ALA A 242 0.25 6.36 -8.75
CA ALA A 242 0.09 7.79 -8.47
C ALA A 242 0.40 8.10 -6.99
N PHE A 243 -0.01 7.23 -6.06
CA PHE A 243 0.31 7.36 -4.65
C PHE A 243 1.81 7.39 -4.39
N PHE A 244 2.58 6.44 -4.91
CA PHE A 244 4.02 6.42 -4.68
C PHE A 244 4.72 7.59 -5.37
N ASN A 245 4.31 7.98 -6.57
CA ASN A 245 4.85 9.15 -7.26
C ASN A 245 4.63 10.43 -6.44
N LYS A 246 3.44 10.63 -5.85
CA LYS A 246 3.16 11.76 -4.96
C LYS A 246 3.85 11.64 -3.61
N PHE A 247 3.87 10.43 -3.04
CA PHE A 247 4.44 10.19 -1.73
C PHE A 247 5.95 10.46 -1.71
N GLU A 248 6.70 10.04 -2.73
CA GLU A 248 8.15 10.28 -2.79
C GLU A 248 8.45 11.78 -2.77
N ASP A 249 7.76 12.58 -3.60
CA ASP A 249 7.93 14.04 -3.66
C ASP A 249 7.58 14.72 -2.32
N LEU A 250 6.42 14.36 -1.75
CA LEU A 250 5.95 14.93 -0.49
C LEU A 250 6.82 14.52 0.70
N PHE A 251 7.31 13.28 0.69
CA PHE A 251 8.17 12.75 1.74
C PHE A 251 9.55 13.41 1.73
N ASP A 252 10.13 13.65 0.55
CA ASP A 252 11.39 14.37 0.44
C ASP A 252 11.25 15.81 0.94
N LEU A 253 10.19 16.51 0.52
CA LEU A 253 9.89 17.85 1.01
C LEU A 253 9.67 17.88 2.53
N PHE A 254 8.99 16.85 3.08
CA PHE A 254 8.74 16.70 4.50
C PHE A 254 10.03 16.47 5.30
N ILE A 255 10.93 15.63 4.80
CA ILE A 255 12.21 15.37 5.47
C ILE A 255 13.10 16.60 5.44
N ASP A 256 13.16 17.30 4.31
CA ASP A 256 14.00 18.50 4.13
C ASP A 256 13.56 19.67 5.01
N LYS A 257 12.24 19.88 5.14
CA LYS A 257 11.69 21.03 5.88
C LYS A 257 11.38 20.71 7.36
N GLY A 258 11.21 19.44 7.71
CA GLY A 258 10.75 19.03 9.04
C GLY A 258 9.31 19.43 9.36
N GLU A 259 8.54 19.89 8.36
CA GLU A 259 7.17 20.36 8.50
C GLU A 259 6.25 19.73 7.45
N LEU A 260 4.96 19.64 7.79
CA LEU A 260 3.97 19.13 6.85
C LEU A 260 3.80 20.07 5.64
N PRO A 261 3.69 19.53 4.42
CA PRO A 261 3.50 20.32 3.21
C PRO A 261 2.27 21.25 3.29
N SER A 262 2.37 22.44 2.71
CA SER A 262 1.37 23.51 2.76
C SER A 262 -0.07 23.15 2.35
N PRO A 263 -0.35 22.21 1.40
CA PRO A 263 -1.72 21.80 1.04
C PRO A 263 -2.49 21.10 2.16
N PHE A 264 -1.81 20.69 3.24
CA PHE A 264 -2.35 19.87 4.31
C PHE A 264 -3.59 20.46 4.99
N TYR A 265 -3.62 21.78 5.21
CA TYR A 265 -4.65 22.44 6.03
C TYR A 265 -6.05 22.50 5.41
N GLY A 266 -6.20 22.38 4.09
CA GLY A 266 -7.50 22.46 3.38
C GLY A 266 -8.25 21.12 3.21
N ILE A 267 -7.61 20.00 3.53
CA ILE A 267 -8.13 18.66 3.21
C ILE A 267 -8.81 17.99 4.42
N PHE A 268 -8.68 18.58 5.61
CA PHE A 268 -9.28 18.03 6.82
C PHE A 268 -10.78 18.28 6.90
N LEU A 269 -11.51 17.27 7.42
CA LEU A 269 -12.86 17.47 7.89
C LEU A 269 -12.83 18.34 9.16
N PRO A 270 -13.71 19.35 9.29
CA PRO A 270 -13.87 20.03 10.54
C PRO A 270 -14.27 19.04 11.64
N LYS A 271 -13.85 19.33 12.87
CA LYS A 271 -14.17 18.50 14.06
C LYS A 271 -15.66 18.46 14.31
#